data_506e04e8c647b1f27341f17f1be5850f
#
_entry.id   506e04e8c647b1f27341f17f1be5850f
#
_cell.length_a   1.000
_cell.length_b   1.000
_cell.length_c   1.000
_cell.angle_alpha   90.00
_cell.angle_beta   90.00
_cell.angle_gamma   90.00
#
_symmetry.space_group_name_H-M   'P 1'
#
loop_
_entity.id
_entity.type
_entity.pdbx_description
1 polymer ?
#
loop_
_entity_poly.entity_id
_entity_poly.type
_entity_poly.pdbx_seq_one_letter_code
_entity_poly.pdbx_strand_id
1 'polypeptide(L)'
;GIHSIELMDEGMILMDGPDMVYHTVGVVTTEAGKPQYVPITSIGREWYNTHGSVDIILDKSQRVDFFYHNTKENEIEGAACDIKGLPKRPPKTTRIRIEVSFTSQTEGVILLKDMGFGEMFPATGKIIVFPFTLIS
;
A
#
# COMPACT_ATOMS: atom_id res chain seq x y z
N GLY A 1 -7.55 28.37 -4.22
CA GLY A 1 -8.37 28.58 -4.27
C GLY A 1 -9.53 28.20 -3.81
N ILE A 2 -9.69 28.43 -3.56
CA ILE A 2 -10.42 28.05 -3.29
C ILE A 2 -11.32 28.33 -3.69
N HIS A 3 -11.69 28.82 -4.05
CA HIS A 3 -12.70 28.81 -4.40
C HIS A 3 -13.11 27.78 -4.81
N SER A 4 -12.63 27.33 -4.98
CA SER A 4 -12.97 26.25 -5.45
C SER A 4 -13.58 25.38 -4.61
N ILE A 5 -13.81 25.73 -3.69
CA ILE A 5 -14.26 24.89 -2.96
C ILE A 5 -15.56 24.66 -2.98
N GLU A 6 -16.10 25.16 -3.64
CA GLU A 6 -17.25 24.96 -3.72
C GLU A 6 -17.77 24.05 -4.30
N LEU A 7 -17.88 23.59 -4.52
CA LEU A 7 -18.37 22.73 -4.92
C LEU A 7 -18.48 21.75 -5.07
N MET A 8 -18.57 21.30 -5.00
CA MET A 8 -18.59 20.41 -5.25
C MET A 8 -19.27 19.65 -4.93
N ASP A 9 -19.56 19.40 -5.18
CA ASP A 9 -20.26 18.75 -5.01
C ASP A 9 -20.00 17.60 -4.81
N GLU A 10 -20.24 17.03 -4.53
CA GLU A 10 -19.97 16.08 -4.34
C GLU A 10 -19.04 15.80 -4.45
N GLY A 11 -18.97 16.32 -4.49
CA GLY A 11 -17.90 15.93 -4.74
C GLY A 11 -16.85 16.02 -3.96
N MET A 12 -16.02 15.45 -4.38
CA MET A 12 -14.85 15.53 -3.80
C MET A 12 -14.09 16.64 -4.37
N ILE A 13 -13.58 17.45 -3.65
CA ILE A 13 -12.73 18.51 -4.09
C ILE A 13 -11.31 18.14 -3.77
N LEU A 14 -10.50 18.06 -4.82
CA LEU A 14 -9.09 17.82 -4.63
C LEU A 14 -8.40 19.17 -4.51
N MET A 15 -7.81 19.40 -3.37
CA MET A 15 -7.09 20.62 -3.12
C MET A 15 -5.72 20.48 -3.71
N ASP A 16 -5.32 21.41 -4.57
CA ASP A 16 -3.97 21.46 -5.07
C ASP A 16 -3.07 22.01 -4.00
N GLY A 17 -1.87 21.48 -3.90
CA GLY A 17 -0.89 21.97 -2.96
C GLY A 17 0.30 21.04 -2.86
N PRO A 18 1.41 21.55 -2.33
CA PRO A 18 2.64 20.75 -2.28
C PRO A 18 2.56 19.58 -1.31
N ASP A 19 1.60 19.62 -0.39
CA ASP A 19 1.47 18.55 0.60
C ASP A 19 0.41 17.52 0.23
N MET A 20 -0.35 17.75 -0.81
CA MET A 20 -1.46 16.86 -1.14
C MET A 20 -0.98 15.63 -1.88
N VAL A 21 -1.53 14.48 -1.52
CA VAL A 21 -1.20 13.20 -2.13
C VAL A 21 -2.23 12.88 -3.20
N TYR A 22 -1.74 12.59 -4.40
CA TYR A 22 -2.59 12.22 -5.53
C TYR A 22 -2.42 10.77 -5.94
N HIS A 23 -1.59 10.03 -5.23
CA HIS A 23 -1.36 8.63 -5.54
C HIS A 23 -2.06 7.75 -4.51
N THR A 24 -2.73 6.71 -4.99
CA THR A 24 -3.14 5.63 -4.10
C THR A 24 -2.08 4.55 -4.14
N VAL A 25 -1.81 3.96 -2.99
CA VAL A 25 -0.91 2.83 -2.88
C VAL A 25 -1.74 1.61 -2.58
N GLY A 26 -1.56 0.56 -3.35
CA GLY A 26 -2.30 -0.66 -3.15
C GLY A 26 -1.44 -1.87 -3.42
N VAL A 27 -2.01 -3.03 -3.18
CA VAL A 27 -1.34 -4.30 -3.33
C VAL A 27 -2.24 -5.22 -4.14
N VAL A 28 -1.63 -6.14 -4.89
CA VAL A 28 -2.39 -7.15 -5.61
C VAL A 28 -2.28 -8.46 -4.87
N THR A 29 -3.42 -9.03 -4.55
CA THR A 29 -3.51 -10.35 -3.94
C THR A 29 -4.19 -11.30 -4.91
N THR A 30 -4.11 -12.59 -4.64
CA THR A 30 -4.78 -13.60 -5.45
C THR A 30 -5.89 -14.20 -4.63
N GLU A 31 -7.09 -14.15 -5.18
CA GLU A 31 -8.25 -14.72 -4.53
C GLU A 31 -8.97 -15.62 -5.50
N ALA A 32 -9.19 -16.86 -5.14
CA ALA A 32 -9.81 -17.86 -6.03
C ALA A 32 -9.11 -17.93 -7.38
N GLY A 33 -7.79 -17.81 -7.38
CA GLY A 33 -7.02 -17.87 -8.61
C GLY A 33 -7.02 -16.60 -9.44
N LYS A 34 -7.65 -15.54 -8.97
CA LYS A 34 -7.75 -14.28 -9.72
C LYS A 34 -7.06 -13.16 -8.97
N PRO A 35 -6.37 -12.27 -9.69
CA PRO A 35 -5.74 -11.13 -9.03
C PRO A 35 -6.80 -10.14 -8.54
N GLN A 36 -6.56 -9.61 -7.36
CA GLN A 36 -7.42 -8.62 -6.73
C GLN A 36 -6.57 -7.43 -6.32
N TYR A 37 -6.96 -6.25 -6.73
CA TYR A 37 -6.30 -5.03 -6.29
C TYR A 37 -6.94 -4.57 -4.98
N VAL A 38 -6.10 -4.39 -3.97
CA VAL A 38 -6.56 -3.95 -2.64
C VAL A 38 -5.90 -2.60 -2.36
N PRO A 39 -6.66 -1.50 -2.37
CA PRO A 39 -6.08 -0.21 -2.04
C PRO A 39 -5.76 -0.15 -0.55
N ILE A 40 -4.63 0.45 -0.22
CA ILE A 40 -4.19 0.61 1.15
C ILE A 40 -4.38 2.06 1.60
N THR A 41 -4.04 3.02 0.74
CA THR A 41 -4.22 4.43 1.05
C THR A 41 -5.21 5.04 0.07
N SER A 42 -5.70 6.21 0.41
CA SER A 42 -6.62 6.97 -0.44
C SER A 42 -6.04 8.35 -0.67
N ILE A 43 -6.62 9.07 -1.64
CA ILE A 43 -6.17 10.40 -1.98
C ILE A 43 -6.99 11.46 -1.25
N GLY A 44 -6.58 12.70 -1.36
CA GLY A 44 -7.36 13.82 -0.86
C GLY A 44 -6.92 14.33 0.49
N ARG A 45 -5.79 13.87 0.98
CA ARG A 45 -5.23 14.32 2.24
C ARG A 45 -3.79 14.72 2.05
N GLU A 46 -3.28 15.48 3.00
CA GLU A 46 -1.86 15.81 3.03
C GLU A 46 -1.05 14.53 3.30
N TRP A 47 0.20 14.54 2.87
CA TRP A 47 1.03 13.35 3.00
C TRP A 47 1.16 12.89 4.45
N TYR A 48 1.22 13.82 5.40
CA TYR A 48 1.39 13.46 6.81
C TYR A 48 0.09 12.90 7.43
N ASN A 49 -1.02 13.00 6.71
CA ASN A 49 -2.29 12.40 7.11
C ASN A 49 -2.67 11.22 6.21
N THR A 50 -1.76 10.76 5.36
CA THR A 50 -2.04 9.68 4.42
C THR A 50 -1.28 8.43 4.86
N HIS A 51 -2.03 7.44 5.32
CA HIS A 51 -1.45 6.18 5.76
C HIS A 51 -2.53 5.11 5.69
N GLY A 52 -2.12 3.87 5.77
CA GLY A 52 -3.07 2.77 5.75
C GLY A 52 -2.39 1.47 6.11
N SER A 53 -3.21 0.46 6.31
CA SER A 53 -2.71 -0.87 6.70
C SER A 53 -3.66 -1.93 6.17
N VAL A 54 -3.10 -3.06 5.77
CA VAL A 54 -3.87 -4.21 5.29
C VAL A 54 -3.09 -5.47 5.62
N ASP A 55 -3.81 -6.55 5.91
CA ASP A 55 -3.21 -7.86 6.10
C ASP A 55 -3.49 -8.69 4.86
N ILE A 56 -2.45 -9.36 4.36
CA ILE A 56 -2.60 -10.28 3.24
C ILE A 56 -2.02 -11.62 3.63
N ILE A 57 -2.41 -12.65 2.90
CA ILE A 57 -1.88 -14.00 3.10
C ILE A 57 -1.03 -14.32 1.88
N LEU A 58 0.23 -14.71 2.14
CA LEU A 58 1.13 -15.09 1.08
C LEU A 58 0.77 -16.46 0.55
N ASP A 59 0.80 -16.58 -0.79
CA ASP A 59 0.63 -17.85 -1.44
C ASP A 59 2.01 -18.49 -1.61
N LYS A 60 2.25 -19.17 -2.73
CA LYS A 60 3.51 -19.86 -2.95
C LYS A 60 4.68 -18.92 -3.07
N SER A 61 4.45 -17.76 -3.65
CA SER A 61 5.48 -16.77 -3.87
C SER A 61 5.69 -15.96 -2.61
N GLN A 62 6.96 -15.67 -2.32
CA GLN A 62 7.30 -14.75 -1.23
C GLN A 62 7.54 -13.37 -1.80
N ARG A 63 6.64 -12.94 -2.64
CA ARG A 63 6.75 -11.65 -3.31
C ARG A 63 5.41 -10.93 -3.20
N VAL A 64 5.47 -9.63 -2.95
CA VAL A 64 4.30 -8.77 -2.88
C VAL A 64 4.41 -7.73 -3.97
N ASP A 65 3.37 -7.59 -4.76
CA ASP A 65 3.32 -6.61 -5.85
C ASP A 65 2.51 -5.41 -5.40
N PHE A 66 3.14 -4.25 -5.41
CA PHE A 66 2.49 -2.99 -5.09
C PHE A 66 2.19 -2.22 -6.35
N PHE A 67 1.13 -1.43 -6.30
CA PHE A 67 0.75 -0.56 -7.41
C PHE A 67 0.46 0.82 -6.88
N TYR A 68 1.04 1.81 -7.55
CA TYR A 68 0.86 3.22 -7.23
C TYR A 68 0.06 3.84 -8.36
N HIS A 69 -1.12 4.35 -8.05
CA HIS A 69 -1.98 4.94 -9.07
C HIS A 69 -2.01 6.45 -8.89
N ASN A 70 -1.45 7.16 -9.86
CA ASN A 70 -1.51 8.62 -9.90
C ASN A 70 -2.88 9.00 -10.44
N THR A 71 -3.74 9.51 -9.57
CA THR A 71 -5.13 9.78 -9.94
C THR A 71 -5.25 11.05 -10.80
N LYS A 72 -4.29 11.97 -10.74
CA LYS A 72 -4.32 13.15 -11.58
C LYS A 72 -3.98 12.82 -13.02
N GLU A 73 -2.94 12.05 -13.22
CA GLU A 73 -2.46 11.70 -14.55
C GLU A 73 -3.03 10.36 -15.04
N ASN A 74 -3.72 9.66 -14.17
CA ASN A 74 -4.27 8.34 -14.45
C ASN A 74 -3.19 7.38 -14.95
N GLU A 75 -2.07 7.33 -14.25
CA GLU A 75 -0.96 6.47 -14.56
C GLU A 75 -0.72 5.52 -13.40
N ILE A 76 -0.29 4.31 -13.73
CA ILE A 76 -0.06 3.27 -12.75
C ILE A 76 1.37 2.79 -12.86
N GLU A 77 2.06 2.73 -11.72
CA GLU A 77 3.38 2.14 -11.61
C GLU A 77 3.30 0.91 -10.75
N GLY A 78 4.13 -0.06 -11.05
CA GLY A 78 4.20 -1.27 -10.24
C GLY A 78 5.57 -1.40 -9.61
N ALA A 79 5.61 -2.04 -8.45
CA ALA A 79 6.84 -2.37 -7.76
C ALA A 79 6.67 -3.71 -7.07
N ALA A 80 7.71 -4.53 -7.11
CA ALA A 80 7.68 -5.84 -6.47
C ALA A 80 8.64 -5.85 -5.30
N CYS A 81 8.19 -6.42 -4.19
CA CYS A 81 9.02 -6.58 -3.00
C CYS A 81 9.18 -8.06 -2.72
N ASP A 82 10.41 -8.54 -2.76
CA ASP A 82 10.69 -9.90 -2.36
C ASP A 82 10.85 -9.96 -0.85
N ILE A 83 10.08 -10.85 -0.22
CA ILE A 83 10.13 -11.00 1.22
C ILE A 83 11.14 -12.09 1.53
N LYS A 84 12.24 -11.71 2.16
CA LYS A 84 13.33 -12.64 2.45
C LYS A 84 13.47 -12.84 3.94
N GLY A 85 14.04 -14.00 4.28
CA GLY A 85 14.34 -14.28 5.68
C GLY A 85 13.18 -14.79 6.49
N LEU A 86 12.05 -15.12 5.85
CA LEU A 86 10.97 -15.76 6.55
C LEU A 86 11.25 -17.25 6.67
N PRO A 87 10.76 -17.88 7.73
CA PRO A 87 10.87 -19.34 7.83
C PRO A 87 10.05 -20.00 6.74
N LYS A 88 10.43 -21.21 6.37
CA LYS A 88 9.67 -21.96 5.40
C LYS A 88 8.35 -22.40 6.03
N ARG A 89 7.28 -22.11 5.33
CA ARG A 89 5.94 -22.49 5.76
C ARG A 89 5.16 -22.98 4.54
N PRO A 90 4.15 -23.83 4.75
CA PRO A 90 3.28 -24.21 3.63
C PRO A 90 2.61 -22.97 3.02
N PRO A 91 2.18 -23.05 1.75
CA PRO A 91 1.46 -21.94 1.15
C PRO A 91 0.25 -21.55 1.97
N LYS A 92 -0.06 -20.25 2.00
CA LYS A 92 -1.22 -19.69 2.69
C LYS A 92 -1.16 -19.84 4.20
N THR A 93 0.04 -19.96 4.77
CA THR A 93 0.22 -19.99 6.22
C THR A 93 1.12 -18.86 6.70
N THR A 94 1.26 -17.81 5.93
CA THR A 94 2.00 -16.61 6.35
C THR A 94 1.12 -15.40 6.10
N ARG A 95 0.77 -14.72 7.17
CA ARG A 95 0.04 -13.46 7.08
C ARG A 95 1.02 -12.31 7.22
N ILE A 96 0.94 -11.38 6.29
CA ILE A 96 1.81 -10.21 6.28
C ILE A 96 0.95 -8.99 6.53
N ARG A 97 1.34 -8.16 7.49
CA ARG A 97 0.71 -6.86 7.69
C ARG A 97 1.51 -5.83 6.95
N ILE A 98 0.84 -5.11 6.08
CA ILE A 98 1.45 -4.10 5.24
C ILE A 98 0.97 -2.74 5.73
N GLU A 99 1.91 -1.89 6.11
CA GLU A 99 1.60 -0.55 6.60
C GLU A 99 2.28 0.45 5.69
N VAL A 100 1.51 1.40 5.19
CA VAL A 100 2.00 2.42 4.25
C VAL A 100 1.90 3.77 4.91
N SER A 101 2.96 4.54 4.82
CA SER A 101 2.95 5.94 5.25
C SER A 101 3.77 6.76 4.29
N PHE A 102 3.42 8.04 4.16
CA PHE A 102 4.12 8.96 3.29
C PHE A 102 5.07 9.82 4.12
N THR A 103 6.21 10.14 3.55
CA THR A 103 7.18 11.05 4.16
C THR A 103 7.27 12.35 3.38
N SER A 104 6.66 12.41 2.21
CA SER A 104 6.48 13.62 1.44
C SER A 104 5.34 13.35 0.47
N GLN A 105 5.04 14.32 -0.39
CA GLN A 105 3.98 14.16 -1.37
C GLN A 105 4.22 12.98 -2.30
N THR A 106 5.47 12.66 -2.58
CA THR A 106 5.80 11.63 -3.56
C THR A 106 6.73 10.55 -3.01
N GLU A 107 6.96 10.53 -1.72
CA GLU A 107 7.84 9.55 -1.11
C GLU A 107 7.20 8.95 0.12
N GLY A 108 7.54 7.73 0.40
CA GLY A 108 7.03 7.08 1.59
C GLY A 108 7.71 5.77 1.87
N VAL A 109 7.14 5.03 2.78
CA VAL A 109 7.71 3.77 3.21
C VAL A 109 6.58 2.77 3.43
N ILE A 110 6.86 1.53 3.03
CA ILE A 110 5.97 0.41 3.27
C ILE A 110 6.68 -0.53 4.24
N LEU A 111 6.00 -0.87 5.32
CA LEU A 111 6.50 -1.83 6.28
C LEU A 111 5.73 -3.13 6.09
N LEU A 112 6.46 -4.24 5.99
CA LEU A 112 5.85 -5.57 5.86
C LEU A 112 6.26 -6.38 7.08
N LYS A 113 5.28 -6.77 7.86
CA LYS A 113 5.51 -7.44 9.13
C LYS A 113 4.98 -8.86 9.08
N ASP A 114 5.80 -9.83 9.48
CA ASP A 114 5.39 -11.22 9.56
C ASP A 114 4.51 -11.42 10.78
N MET A 115 3.23 -11.66 10.54
CA MET A 115 2.26 -11.90 11.60
C MET A 115 2.03 -13.38 11.86
N GLY A 116 2.74 -14.27 11.13
CA GLY A 116 2.55 -15.70 11.31
C GLY A 116 1.17 -16.16 10.89
N PHE A 117 0.77 -17.31 11.38
CA PHE A 117 -0.55 -17.85 11.07
C PHE A 117 -0.92 -18.85 12.15
N GLY A 118 -1.59 -18.36 13.18
CA GLY A 118 -2.00 -19.18 14.30
C GLY A 118 -0.83 -19.66 15.15
N GLU A 119 -1.12 -20.63 16.00
CA GLU A 119 -0.10 -21.13 16.92
C GLU A 119 0.95 -21.98 16.24
N MET A 120 0.58 -22.65 15.16
CA MET A 120 1.52 -23.51 14.46
C MET A 120 2.59 -22.75 13.70
N PHE A 121 2.29 -21.54 13.30
CA PHE A 121 3.22 -20.70 12.56
C PHE A 121 3.29 -19.32 13.21
N PRO A 122 3.96 -19.22 14.37
CA PRO A 122 3.95 -17.97 15.11
C PRO A 122 4.69 -16.87 14.37
N ALA A 123 4.32 -15.64 14.67
CA ALA A 123 4.97 -14.47 14.11
C ALA A 123 6.44 -14.45 14.51
N THR A 124 7.31 -14.09 13.57
CA THR A 124 8.73 -13.95 13.88
C THR A 124 9.10 -12.56 14.36
N GLY A 125 8.20 -11.59 14.15
CA GLY A 125 8.50 -10.20 14.45
C GLY A 125 9.36 -9.53 13.40
N LYS A 126 9.68 -10.22 12.31
CA LYS A 126 10.50 -9.67 11.26
C LYS A 126 9.74 -8.58 10.52
N ILE A 127 10.41 -7.46 10.31
CA ILE A 127 9.84 -6.33 9.59
C ILE A 127 10.76 -6.02 8.41
N ILE A 128 10.17 -5.89 7.24
CA ILE A 128 10.88 -5.49 6.03
C ILE A 128 10.46 -4.07 5.70
N VAL A 129 11.44 -3.21 5.46
CA VAL A 129 11.20 -1.82 5.12
C VAL A 129 11.40 -1.67 3.62
N PHE A 130 10.37 -1.15 2.95
CA PHE A 130 10.39 -0.99 1.49
C PHE A 130 10.05 0.46 1.18
N PRO A 131 11.06 1.31 0.99
CA PRO A 131 10.81 2.71 0.66
C PRO A 131 10.35 2.85 -0.79
N PHE A 132 9.57 3.88 -1.06
CA PHE A 132 9.13 4.14 -2.43
C PHE A 132 9.24 5.63 -2.75
N THR A 133 9.46 5.89 -4.04
CA THR A 133 9.46 7.24 -4.59
C THR A 133 8.55 7.23 -5.80
N LEU A 134 7.61 8.14 -5.84
CA LEU A 134 6.61 8.18 -6.88
C LEU A 134 6.97 9.24 -7.90
N ILE A 135 6.53 8.99 -9.11
CA ILE A 135 6.68 9.97 -10.18
C ILE A 135 5.49 10.91 -10.09
N SER A 136 5.78 12.17 -9.95
CA SER A 136 4.72 13.17 -9.81
C SER A 136 4.29 13.76 -11.15
#